data_da812fbfa07bfb1aee1a19fd8e8c50a9
#
_entry.id   da812fbfa07bfb1aee1a19fd8e8c50a9
#
_cell.length_a   1.000
_cell.length_b   1.000
_cell.length_c   1.000
_cell.angle_alpha   90.00
_cell.angle_beta   90.00
_cell.angle_gamma   90.00
#
_symmetry.space_group_name_H-M   'P 1'
#
loop_
_entity.id
_entity.type
_entity.pdbx_description
1 polymer ?
#
loop_
_entity_poly.entity_id
_entity_poly.type
_entity_poly.pdbx_seq_one_letter_code
_entity_poly.pdbx_strand_id
1 'polypeptide(L)'
;MFRSKKMIKPSMDRLENRQVMASGGPSDQAQYMLELINEARTNPAAATQMVIAEDNADLSLTMDYYGENLNAAISQISQIPPKQPLAWNDKLAASATMQSQYQADSGTQTHSGPNGMDLNARMAAKGYDGEVNSTENAFAYSKSVDHAMQAFLLDWGVADKGHRRNLLQGNVGKDQSFNEVGVGIVATSNKNLGPLVITQNFARSSANPTPKLLGVIYNDSNRNSFYSPGEGVDQVLIRAQNLDTNEVSTTTNWDSGGYQMDLQPGRYRISARRGMKSLGVQNVTVGDQNVKIDFVADPDNSPTVSDSGQETPSPKGRVAVSSASKAALNALANSTRFDSSAIRNWSTWKPKG
;
A
#
# COMPACT_ATOMS: atom_id res chain seq x y z
N MET A 1 -28.53 4.30 71.15
CA MET A 1 -28.92 3.68 69.83
C MET A 1 -28.10 4.37 68.73
N PHE A 2 -26.94 3.82 68.41
CA PHE A 2 -26.07 4.39 67.34
C PHE A 2 -26.28 3.59 66.06
N ARG A 3 -26.77 4.25 65.01
CA ARG A 3 -26.90 3.64 63.68
C ARG A 3 -25.54 3.73 62.99
N SER A 4 -24.96 2.55 62.73
CA SER A 4 -23.76 2.39 61.91
C SER A 4 -24.06 2.76 60.46
N LYS A 5 -23.34 3.75 59.91
CA LYS A 5 -23.34 4.07 58.49
C LYS A 5 -22.46 3.04 57.75
N LYS A 6 -23.09 2.21 56.93
CA LYS A 6 -22.43 1.33 56.01
C LYS A 6 -21.72 2.18 54.95
N MET A 7 -20.40 2.18 54.97
CA MET A 7 -19.60 2.71 53.85
C MET A 7 -19.71 1.80 52.65
N ILE A 8 -20.28 2.29 51.56
CA ILE A 8 -20.28 1.62 50.27
C ILE A 8 -18.88 1.82 49.69
N LYS A 9 -18.09 0.74 49.61
CA LYS A 9 -16.84 0.75 48.83
C LYS A 9 -17.25 0.83 47.36
N PRO A 10 -16.67 1.76 46.56
CA PRO A 10 -16.84 1.71 45.14
C PRO A 10 -16.12 0.44 44.63
N SER A 11 -16.85 -0.46 43.98
CA SER A 11 -16.25 -1.60 43.30
C SER A 11 -15.51 -1.07 42.08
N MET A 12 -14.19 -1.26 42.07
CA MET A 12 -13.40 -1.15 40.87
C MET A 12 -13.63 -2.41 40.02
N ASP A 13 -14.84 -2.55 39.55
CA ASP A 13 -15.18 -3.57 38.56
C ASP A 13 -15.29 -2.91 37.20
N ARG A 14 -14.46 -3.44 36.32
CA ARG A 14 -14.41 -3.29 34.89
C ARG A 14 -13.86 -1.94 34.37
N LEU A 15 -12.54 -1.89 34.31
CA LEU A 15 -11.93 -1.49 33.06
C LEU A 15 -12.37 -2.53 32.02
N GLU A 16 -13.56 -2.33 31.47
CA GLU A 16 -13.85 -2.92 30.18
C GLU A 16 -12.67 -2.62 29.28
N ASN A 17 -12.06 -3.67 28.73
CA ASN A 17 -11.29 -3.56 27.51
C ASN A 17 -12.22 -2.89 26.50
N ARG A 18 -12.26 -1.57 26.46
CA ARG A 18 -12.57 -0.87 25.25
C ARG A 18 -11.49 -1.30 24.30
N GLN A 19 -11.78 -2.36 23.53
CA GLN A 19 -11.24 -2.41 22.19
C GLN A 19 -11.55 -1.04 21.63
N VAL A 20 -10.53 -0.20 21.56
CA VAL A 20 -10.53 0.94 20.68
C VAL A 20 -10.87 0.30 19.36
N MET A 21 -12.10 0.49 18.87
CA MET A 21 -12.46 0.13 17.51
C MET A 21 -11.41 0.85 16.71
N ALA A 22 -10.46 0.11 16.15
CA ALA A 22 -9.50 0.66 15.22
C ALA A 22 -10.34 1.45 14.24
N SER A 23 -10.10 2.74 14.11
CA SER A 23 -10.70 3.55 13.07
C SER A 23 -10.43 2.78 11.79
N GLY A 24 -11.46 2.43 11.01
CA GLY A 24 -11.30 1.62 9.81
C GLY A 24 -10.11 2.12 8.98
N GLY A 25 -9.52 1.24 8.16
CA GLY A 25 -8.35 1.58 7.38
C GLY A 25 -7.18 0.62 7.61
N PRO A 26 -6.08 0.80 6.88
CA PRO A 26 -4.92 -0.08 6.93
C PRO A 26 -4.10 0.09 8.22
N SER A 27 -3.45 -0.99 8.67
CA SER A 27 -2.33 -0.90 9.61
C SER A 27 -1.13 -0.19 8.95
N ASP A 28 -0.15 0.25 9.74
CA ASP A 28 1.04 0.94 9.21
C ASP A 28 1.74 0.13 8.10
N GLN A 29 1.90 -1.17 8.26
CA GLN A 29 2.49 -2.03 7.23
C GLN A 29 1.61 -2.18 5.99
N ALA A 30 0.29 -2.23 6.17
CA ALA A 30 -0.65 -2.30 5.05
C ALA A 30 -0.76 -0.95 4.32
N GLN A 31 -0.67 0.17 5.04
CA GLN A 31 -0.54 1.50 4.44
C GLN A 31 0.75 1.61 3.64
N TYR A 32 1.88 1.14 4.19
CA TYR A 32 3.15 1.15 3.48
C TYR A 32 3.07 0.32 2.19
N MET A 33 2.49 -0.87 2.23
CA MET A 33 2.26 -1.67 1.01
C MET A 33 1.34 -0.92 0.02
N LEU A 34 0.31 -0.22 0.49
CA LEU A 34 -0.57 0.60 -0.35
C LEU A 34 0.21 1.73 -1.04
N GLU A 35 1.11 2.40 -0.31
CA GLU A 35 1.97 3.45 -0.86
C GLU A 35 2.91 2.89 -1.93
N LEU A 36 3.55 1.75 -1.69
CA LEU A 36 4.40 1.06 -2.68
C LEU A 36 3.61 0.65 -3.93
N ILE A 37 2.39 0.12 -3.77
CA ILE A 37 1.48 -0.21 -4.87
C ILE A 37 1.16 1.04 -5.69
N ASN A 38 0.81 2.13 -5.01
CA ASN A 38 0.40 3.38 -5.66
C ASN A 38 1.57 4.07 -6.36
N GLU A 39 2.78 4.05 -5.79
CA GLU A 39 3.99 4.51 -6.47
C GLU A 39 4.27 3.66 -7.73
N ALA A 40 4.21 2.33 -7.61
CA ALA A 40 4.43 1.46 -8.76
C ALA A 40 3.43 1.71 -9.90
N ARG A 41 2.18 2.06 -9.57
CA ARG A 41 1.14 2.33 -10.56
C ARG A 41 1.26 3.72 -11.18
N THR A 42 1.54 4.73 -10.39
CA THR A 42 1.60 6.13 -10.85
C THR A 42 2.95 6.51 -11.44
N ASN A 43 4.02 5.86 -10.99
CA ASN A 43 5.39 6.10 -11.43
C ASN A 43 6.24 4.81 -11.46
N PRO A 44 5.99 3.89 -12.41
CA PRO A 44 6.66 2.59 -12.45
C PRO A 44 8.20 2.66 -12.45
N ALA A 45 8.75 3.70 -13.08
CA ALA A 45 10.19 3.88 -13.15
C ALA A 45 10.80 4.23 -11.78
N ALA A 46 10.19 5.15 -11.02
CA ALA A 46 10.66 5.51 -9.68
C ALA A 46 10.46 4.35 -8.69
N ALA A 47 9.31 3.70 -8.71
CA ALA A 47 9.04 2.54 -7.86
C ALA A 47 10.05 1.42 -8.05
N THR A 48 10.49 1.17 -9.28
CA THR A 48 11.52 0.17 -9.57
C THR A 48 12.84 0.53 -8.89
N GLN A 49 13.22 1.81 -8.90
CA GLN A 49 14.44 2.28 -8.23
C GLN A 49 14.35 2.15 -6.71
N MET A 50 13.20 2.50 -6.12
CA MET A 50 12.96 2.35 -4.67
C MET A 50 13.07 0.88 -4.25
N VAL A 51 12.36 -0.01 -4.93
CA VAL A 51 12.32 -1.44 -4.62
C VAL A 51 13.70 -2.11 -4.76
N ILE A 52 14.57 -1.61 -5.63
CA ILE A 52 15.94 -2.12 -5.78
C ILE A 52 16.91 -1.53 -4.75
N ALA A 53 16.64 -0.31 -4.27
CA ALA A 53 17.50 0.37 -3.30
C ALA A 53 17.44 -0.26 -1.89
N GLU A 54 16.33 -0.91 -1.56
CA GLU A 54 16.17 -1.62 -0.29
C GLU A 54 17.01 -2.90 -0.30
N ASP A 55 17.80 -3.11 0.75
CA ASP A 55 18.85 -4.12 0.99
C ASP A 55 18.72 -5.41 0.14
N ASN A 56 19.56 -5.53 -0.88
CA ASN A 56 19.39 -6.52 -1.94
C ASN A 56 20.62 -7.39 -2.23
N ALA A 57 21.39 -7.70 -1.21
CA ALA A 57 22.43 -8.74 -1.35
C ALA A 57 21.83 -10.04 -1.91
N ASP A 58 20.58 -10.35 -1.59
CA ASP A 58 19.85 -11.52 -2.04
C ASP A 58 19.16 -11.32 -3.40
N LEU A 59 18.88 -10.08 -3.86
CA LEU A 59 18.12 -9.85 -5.09
C LEU A 59 18.85 -10.30 -6.34
N SER A 60 20.10 -9.89 -6.49
CA SER A 60 20.92 -10.32 -7.65
C SER A 60 21.06 -11.84 -7.72
N LEU A 61 21.30 -12.48 -6.57
CA LEU A 61 21.39 -13.94 -6.49
C LEU A 61 20.05 -14.60 -6.81
N THR A 62 18.94 -14.01 -6.39
CA THR A 62 17.61 -14.52 -6.70
C THR A 62 17.32 -14.42 -8.20
N MET A 63 17.61 -13.27 -8.81
CA MET A 63 17.44 -13.07 -10.25
C MET A 63 18.30 -14.03 -11.06
N ASP A 64 19.58 -14.20 -10.69
CA ASP A 64 20.50 -15.13 -11.33
C ASP A 64 20.04 -16.60 -11.20
N TYR A 65 19.54 -16.99 -10.02
CA TYR A 65 19.00 -18.33 -9.78
C TYR A 65 17.83 -18.67 -10.71
N TYR A 66 16.95 -17.69 -10.99
CA TYR A 66 15.84 -17.86 -11.93
C TYR A 66 16.20 -17.57 -13.37
N GLY A 67 17.47 -17.28 -13.68
CA GLY A 67 17.92 -16.93 -15.03
C GLY A 67 17.34 -15.61 -15.56
N GLU A 68 17.03 -14.69 -14.67
CA GLU A 68 16.41 -13.42 -14.97
C GLU A 68 17.43 -12.27 -14.95
N ASN A 69 17.26 -11.31 -15.87
CA ASN A 69 18.13 -10.14 -15.93
C ASN A 69 17.44 -8.93 -15.25
N LEU A 70 18.01 -8.48 -14.14
CA LEU A 70 17.46 -7.36 -13.36
C LEU A 70 17.35 -6.07 -14.19
N ASN A 71 18.38 -5.72 -14.98
CA ASN A 71 18.36 -4.51 -15.81
C ASN A 71 17.29 -4.59 -16.92
N ALA A 72 17.07 -5.75 -17.48
CA ALA A 72 16.02 -5.98 -18.45
C ALA A 72 14.63 -5.84 -17.79
N ALA A 73 14.42 -6.37 -16.58
CA ALA A 73 13.19 -6.20 -15.82
C ALA A 73 12.92 -4.72 -15.50
N ILE A 74 13.93 -3.99 -15.02
CA ILE A 74 13.86 -2.54 -14.76
C ILE A 74 13.45 -1.78 -16.03
N SER A 75 14.11 -2.06 -17.15
CA SER A 75 13.81 -1.41 -18.43
C SER A 75 12.37 -1.66 -18.88
N GLN A 76 11.91 -2.91 -18.78
CA GLN A 76 10.53 -3.28 -19.12
C GLN A 76 9.49 -2.55 -18.24
N ILE A 77 9.71 -2.54 -16.93
CA ILE A 77 8.78 -1.89 -15.98
C ILE A 77 8.74 -0.39 -16.22
N SER A 78 9.89 0.25 -16.43
CA SER A 78 9.98 1.70 -16.67
C SER A 78 9.28 2.17 -17.93
N GLN A 79 8.96 1.28 -18.86
CA GLN A 79 8.20 1.58 -20.08
C GLN A 79 6.69 1.39 -19.91
N ILE A 80 6.24 0.84 -18.79
CA ILE A 80 4.81 0.66 -18.52
C ILE A 80 4.16 2.02 -18.27
N PRO A 81 3.07 2.35 -18.97
CA PRO A 81 2.40 3.63 -18.77
C PRO A 81 1.76 3.72 -17.37
N PRO A 82 1.80 4.90 -16.73
CA PRO A 82 1.13 5.12 -15.45
C PRO A 82 -0.34 4.74 -15.45
N LYS A 83 -0.83 4.29 -14.28
CA LYS A 83 -2.23 3.99 -13.99
C LYS A 83 -2.69 4.78 -12.77
N GLN A 84 -4.02 4.89 -12.61
CA GLN A 84 -4.58 5.52 -11.42
C GLN A 84 -4.11 4.84 -10.14
N PRO A 85 -3.94 5.60 -9.04
CA PRO A 85 -3.72 5.03 -7.73
C PRO A 85 -4.97 4.27 -7.26
N LEU A 86 -4.76 3.29 -6.38
CA LEU A 86 -5.82 2.46 -5.83
C LEU A 86 -6.24 2.99 -4.46
N ALA A 87 -7.55 3.06 -4.24
CA ALA A 87 -8.11 3.34 -2.94
C ALA A 87 -8.11 2.08 -2.06
N TRP A 88 -7.96 2.25 -0.76
CA TRP A 88 -8.10 1.18 0.20
C TRP A 88 -9.55 0.70 0.28
N ASN A 89 -9.74 -0.61 0.43
CA ASN A 89 -11.05 -1.19 0.69
C ASN A 89 -10.96 -2.25 1.80
N ASP A 90 -11.62 -1.99 2.94
CA ASP A 90 -11.57 -2.87 4.13
C ASP A 90 -12.10 -4.28 3.86
N LYS A 91 -13.07 -4.43 2.96
CA LYS A 91 -13.64 -5.74 2.61
C LYS A 91 -12.66 -6.57 1.77
N LEU A 92 -11.98 -5.92 0.81
CA LEU A 92 -10.89 -6.54 0.06
C LEU A 92 -9.72 -6.91 0.99
N ALA A 93 -9.38 -6.05 1.94
CA ALA A 93 -8.35 -6.31 2.94
C ALA A 93 -8.71 -7.48 3.84
N ALA A 94 -9.96 -7.57 4.29
CA ALA A 94 -10.45 -8.70 5.08
C ALA A 94 -10.43 -10.02 4.29
N SER A 95 -10.73 -9.98 2.98
CA SER A 95 -10.60 -11.14 2.08
C SER A 95 -9.13 -11.54 1.88
N ALA A 96 -8.24 -10.57 1.67
CA ALA A 96 -6.81 -10.80 1.54
C ALA A 96 -6.20 -11.36 2.84
N THR A 97 -6.61 -10.83 4.00
CA THR A 97 -6.19 -11.33 5.31
C THR A 97 -6.66 -12.77 5.55
N MET A 98 -7.89 -13.10 5.16
CA MET A 98 -8.39 -14.49 5.24
C MET A 98 -7.49 -15.44 4.42
N GLN A 99 -7.07 -15.05 3.24
CA GLN A 99 -6.16 -15.84 2.39
C GLN A 99 -4.77 -15.97 3.01
N SER A 100 -4.19 -14.86 3.46
CA SER A 100 -2.87 -14.87 4.12
C SER A 100 -2.87 -15.74 5.38
N GLN A 101 -3.93 -15.66 6.19
CA GLN A 101 -4.08 -16.50 7.39
C GLN A 101 -4.18 -17.97 7.03
N TYR A 102 -5.00 -18.32 6.03
CA TYR A 102 -5.14 -19.71 5.58
C TYR A 102 -3.82 -20.29 5.08
N GLN A 103 -3.03 -19.53 4.34
CA GLN A 103 -1.70 -19.95 3.90
C GLN A 103 -0.73 -20.10 5.08
N ALA A 104 -0.74 -19.16 6.04
CA ALA A 104 0.07 -19.22 7.25
C ALA A 104 -0.23 -20.48 8.09
N ASP A 105 -1.50 -20.83 8.23
CA ASP A 105 -1.97 -21.98 9.02
C ASP A 105 -1.68 -23.31 8.29
N SER A 106 -1.92 -23.37 6.98
CA SER A 106 -1.70 -24.57 6.17
C SER A 106 -0.24 -24.84 5.83
N GLY A 107 0.63 -23.82 5.91
CA GLY A 107 2.04 -23.91 5.51
C GLY A 107 2.24 -24.03 4.00
N THR A 108 1.28 -23.56 3.18
CA THR A 108 1.31 -23.73 1.71
C THR A 108 0.84 -22.47 1.01
N GLN A 109 1.64 -22.00 0.03
CA GLN A 109 1.21 -20.93 -0.87
C GLN A 109 0.18 -21.46 -1.87
N THR A 110 -0.97 -20.81 -1.95
CA THR A 110 -2.09 -21.21 -2.81
C THR A 110 -3.04 -20.03 -3.05
N HIS A 111 -3.82 -20.08 -4.14
CA HIS A 111 -4.94 -19.17 -4.39
C HIS A 111 -6.29 -19.75 -3.91
N SER A 112 -6.33 -21.01 -3.50
CA SER A 112 -7.51 -21.60 -2.86
C SER A 112 -7.49 -21.29 -1.37
N GLY A 113 -8.55 -20.67 -0.87
CA GLY A 113 -8.69 -20.31 0.54
C GLY A 113 -9.34 -21.40 1.39
N PRO A 114 -9.82 -21.07 2.60
CA PRO A 114 -10.54 -22.00 3.48
C PRO A 114 -11.69 -22.69 2.73
N ASN A 115 -11.84 -23.99 2.94
CA ASN A 115 -12.89 -24.80 2.28
C ASN A 115 -12.86 -24.76 0.74
N GLY A 116 -11.71 -24.48 0.13
CA GLY A 116 -11.57 -24.39 -1.33
C GLY A 116 -12.14 -23.11 -1.95
N MET A 117 -12.43 -22.09 -1.15
CA MET A 117 -12.91 -20.79 -1.67
C MET A 117 -11.92 -20.19 -2.65
N ASP A 118 -12.39 -19.78 -3.81
CA ASP A 118 -11.66 -18.90 -4.72
C ASP A 118 -11.69 -17.43 -4.24
N LEU A 119 -11.05 -16.53 -4.99
CA LEU A 119 -11.01 -15.11 -4.66
C LEU A 119 -12.42 -14.51 -4.52
N ASN A 120 -13.31 -14.77 -5.48
CA ASN A 120 -14.64 -14.16 -5.49
C ASN A 120 -15.48 -14.65 -4.31
N ALA A 121 -15.41 -15.94 -3.97
CA ALA A 121 -16.09 -16.50 -2.80
C ALA A 121 -15.57 -15.87 -1.49
N ARG A 122 -14.26 -15.62 -1.37
CA ARG A 122 -13.69 -14.95 -0.20
C ARG A 122 -14.12 -13.49 -0.11
N MET A 123 -14.11 -12.76 -1.24
CA MET A 123 -14.56 -11.37 -1.30
C MET A 123 -16.05 -11.27 -0.93
N ALA A 124 -16.91 -12.08 -1.51
CA ALA A 124 -18.33 -12.15 -1.18
C ALA A 124 -18.57 -12.49 0.30
N ALA A 125 -17.80 -13.44 0.87
CA ALA A 125 -17.87 -13.78 2.29
C ALA A 125 -17.49 -12.60 3.22
N LYS A 126 -16.77 -11.59 2.70
CA LYS A 126 -16.45 -10.33 3.40
C LYS A 126 -17.37 -9.16 3.00
N GLY A 127 -18.42 -9.46 2.21
CA GLY A 127 -19.41 -8.47 1.79
C GLY A 127 -18.90 -7.54 0.68
N TYR A 128 -17.90 -7.96 -0.09
CA TYR A 128 -17.47 -7.28 -1.32
C TYR A 128 -17.99 -8.07 -2.51
N ASP A 129 -18.94 -7.49 -3.22
CA ASP A 129 -19.63 -8.08 -4.35
C ASP A 129 -19.97 -7.00 -5.39
N GLY A 130 -20.37 -7.43 -6.58
CA GLY A 130 -20.77 -6.54 -7.66
C GLY A 130 -19.62 -5.86 -8.42
N GLU A 131 -18.38 -6.31 -8.21
CA GLU A 131 -17.22 -5.84 -8.96
C GLU A 131 -17.29 -6.26 -10.44
N VAL A 132 -16.67 -5.43 -11.30
CA VAL A 132 -16.58 -5.72 -12.75
C VAL A 132 -15.48 -6.74 -13.03
N ASN A 133 -14.36 -6.61 -12.33
CA ASN A 133 -13.25 -7.56 -12.36
C ASN A 133 -12.43 -7.50 -11.08
N SER A 134 -11.72 -8.58 -10.80
CA SER A 134 -10.84 -8.70 -9.64
C SER A 134 -9.68 -9.63 -9.92
N THR A 135 -8.60 -9.50 -9.15
CA THR A 135 -7.45 -10.40 -9.19
C THR A 135 -6.71 -10.41 -7.86
N GLU A 136 -5.83 -11.39 -7.69
CA GLU A 136 -5.06 -11.59 -6.46
C GLU A 136 -3.58 -11.79 -6.76
N ASN A 137 -2.74 -11.17 -5.94
CA ASN A 137 -1.34 -11.52 -5.77
C ASN A 137 -1.16 -12.15 -4.39
N ALA A 138 -0.41 -13.24 -4.28
CA ALA A 138 -0.12 -13.90 -3.03
C ALA A 138 1.35 -14.31 -2.94
N PHE A 139 2.00 -13.98 -1.82
CA PHE A 139 3.39 -14.35 -1.56
C PHE A 139 3.55 -14.79 -0.09
N ALA A 140 3.82 -16.08 0.10
CA ALA A 140 3.89 -16.69 1.42
C ALA A 140 5.33 -16.81 1.98
N TYR A 141 6.32 -16.35 1.26
CA TYR A 141 7.75 -16.48 1.62
C TYR A 141 8.42 -15.14 1.91
N SER A 142 7.64 -14.14 2.25
CA SER A 142 8.15 -12.79 2.39
C SER A 142 8.95 -12.59 3.68
N LYS A 143 10.09 -11.90 3.59
CA LYS A 143 10.92 -11.47 4.72
C LYS A 143 10.44 -10.13 5.29
N SER A 144 9.91 -9.26 4.42
CA SER A 144 9.41 -7.91 4.73
C SER A 144 8.35 -7.49 3.72
N VAL A 145 7.72 -6.34 3.95
CA VAL A 145 6.80 -5.72 2.98
C VAL A 145 7.54 -5.38 1.68
N ASP A 146 8.76 -4.85 1.78
CA ASP A 146 9.62 -4.52 0.63
C ASP A 146 9.96 -5.76 -0.19
N HIS A 147 10.35 -6.85 0.47
CA HIS A 147 10.65 -8.12 -0.20
C HIS A 147 9.42 -8.67 -0.95
N ALA A 148 8.21 -8.54 -0.38
CA ALA A 148 7.00 -8.91 -1.10
C ALA A 148 6.75 -8.02 -2.32
N MET A 149 6.96 -6.69 -2.18
CA MET A 149 6.82 -5.77 -3.30
C MET A 149 7.83 -6.04 -4.40
N GLN A 150 9.09 -6.36 -4.06
CA GLN A 150 10.11 -6.82 -4.99
C GLN A 150 9.62 -8.06 -5.75
N ALA A 151 9.12 -9.07 -5.03
CA ALA A 151 8.62 -10.31 -5.60
C ALA A 151 7.47 -10.05 -6.58
N PHE A 152 6.51 -9.21 -6.23
CA PHE A 152 5.38 -8.87 -7.10
C PHE A 152 5.76 -8.00 -8.30
N LEU A 153 6.69 -7.06 -8.13
CA LEU A 153 7.07 -6.11 -9.17
C LEU A 153 8.07 -6.71 -10.16
N LEU A 154 9.12 -7.35 -9.67
CA LEU A 154 10.14 -7.99 -10.51
C LEU A 154 9.65 -9.35 -11.02
N ASP A 155 8.81 -10.02 -10.24
CA ASP A 155 8.08 -11.23 -10.58
C ASP A 155 9.01 -12.35 -11.10
N TRP A 156 10.13 -12.55 -10.39
CA TRP A 156 11.12 -13.58 -10.73
C TRP A 156 10.53 -14.99 -10.63
N GLY A 157 10.98 -15.87 -11.49
CA GLY A 157 10.53 -17.27 -11.52
C GLY A 157 9.09 -17.48 -12.04
N VAL A 158 8.38 -16.42 -12.43
CA VAL A 158 7.02 -16.47 -13.00
C VAL A 158 7.09 -16.09 -14.48
N ALA A 159 6.92 -17.08 -15.35
CA ALA A 159 7.16 -16.91 -16.77
C ALA A 159 6.28 -15.84 -17.44
N ASP A 160 5.03 -15.75 -17.05
CA ASP A 160 4.03 -14.83 -17.60
C ASP A 160 3.96 -13.48 -16.88
N LYS A 161 4.76 -13.29 -15.83
CA LYS A 161 4.78 -12.07 -15.00
C LYS A 161 3.39 -11.68 -14.49
N GLY A 162 2.65 -12.66 -13.98
CA GLY A 162 1.25 -12.52 -13.57
C GLY A 162 1.07 -11.50 -12.46
N HIS A 163 1.92 -11.51 -11.41
CA HIS A 163 1.82 -10.56 -10.30
C HIS A 163 2.10 -9.12 -10.75
N ARG A 164 3.13 -8.91 -11.58
CA ARG A 164 3.45 -7.61 -12.19
C ARG A 164 2.30 -7.10 -13.05
N ARG A 165 1.67 -7.97 -13.88
CA ARG A 165 0.53 -7.59 -14.71
C ARG A 165 -0.66 -7.18 -13.87
N ASN A 166 -0.95 -7.89 -12.78
CA ASN A 166 -2.01 -7.54 -11.84
C ASN A 166 -1.75 -6.19 -11.20
N LEU A 167 -0.53 -5.96 -10.73
CA LEU A 167 -0.10 -4.73 -10.06
C LEU A 167 -0.17 -3.52 -10.99
N LEU A 168 0.43 -3.60 -12.18
CA LEU A 168 0.67 -2.45 -13.06
C LEU A 168 -0.37 -2.27 -14.16
N GLN A 169 -1.04 -3.35 -14.60
CA GLN A 169 -2.06 -3.33 -15.65
C GLN A 169 -1.66 -2.55 -16.93
N GLY A 170 -0.40 -2.65 -17.34
CA GLY A 170 0.17 -1.84 -18.42
C GLY A 170 -0.66 -1.80 -19.71
N ASN A 171 -1.22 -2.95 -20.11
CA ASN A 171 -1.99 -3.13 -21.34
C ASN A 171 -3.51 -3.05 -21.15
N VAL A 172 -3.98 -2.64 -19.95
CA VAL A 172 -5.39 -2.56 -19.61
C VAL A 172 -5.91 -1.14 -19.83
N GLY A 173 -7.02 -0.98 -20.54
CA GLY A 173 -7.69 0.31 -20.73
C GLY A 173 -8.21 0.88 -19.39
N LYS A 174 -8.44 2.20 -19.35
CA LYS A 174 -8.91 2.89 -18.13
C LYS A 174 -10.22 2.31 -17.60
N ASP A 175 -11.14 1.91 -18.50
CA ASP A 175 -12.46 1.38 -18.15
C ASP A 175 -12.43 -0.04 -17.57
N GLN A 176 -11.28 -0.69 -17.58
CA GLN A 176 -11.04 -2.00 -16.96
C GLN A 176 -9.96 -1.95 -15.87
N SER A 177 -9.32 -0.79 -15.68
CA SER A 177 -8.30 -0.61 -14.68
C SER A 177 -8.89 -0.67 -13.27
N PHE A 178 -8.23 -1.38 -12.36
CA PHE A 178 -8.62 -1.42 -10.95
C PHE A 178 -8.63 0.00 -10.35
N ASN A 179 -9.50 0.20 -9.38
CA ASN A 179 -9.63 1.45 -8.62
C ASN A 179 -9.54 1.22 -7.11
N GLU A 180 -9.60 -0.05 -6.66
CA GLU A 180 -9.52 -0.41 -5.25
C GLU A 180 -8.56 -1.58 -5.01
N VAL A 181 -8.00 -1.62 -3.80
CA VAL A 181 -7.14 -2.69 -3.32
C VAL A 181 -7.35 -2.94 -1.83
N GLY A 182 -7.17 -4.17 -1.41
CA GLY A 182 -7.03 -4.54 -0.01
C GLY A 182 -5.81 -5.44 0.17
N VAL A 183 -5.08 -5.26 1.26
CA VAL A 183 -3.87 -6.01 1.56
C VAL A 183 -4.04 -6.76 2.87
N GLY A 184 -3.71 -8.04 2.88
CA GLY A 184 -3.62 -8.88 4.06
C GLY A 184 -2.17 -9.23 4.35
N ILE A 185 -1.68 -8.86 5.53
CA ILE A 185 -0.34 -9.17 6.01
C ILE A 185 -0.45 -9.97 7.30
N VAL A 186 0.06 -11.19 7.29
CA VAL A 186 0.01 -12.10 8.45
C VAL A 186 1.41 -12.57 8.77
N ALA A 187 1.83 -12.35 10.01
CA ALA A 187 3.07 -12.92 10.52
C ALA A 187 2.87 -14.41 10.84
N THR A 188 3.88 -15.24 10.56
CA THR A 188 3.83 -16.66 10.84
C THR A 188 5.16 -17.19 11.36
N SER A 189 5.09 -18.16 12.26
CA SER A 189 6.23 -18.97 12.71
C SER A 189 6.35 -20.29 11.98
N ASN A 190 5.51 -20.54 10.97
CA ASN A 190 5.55 -21.77 10.17
C ASN A 190 6.85 -21.83 9.38
N LYS A 191 7.68 -22.86 9.69
CA LYS A 191 9.02 -23.01 9.10
C LYS A 191 9.03 -23.30 7.61
N ASN A 192 7.89 -23.65 7.04
CA ASN A 192 7.74 -23.90 5.61
C ASN A 192 7.49 -22.62 4.80
N LEU A 193 7.30 -21.50 5.48
CA LEU A 193 6.99 -20.19 4.89
C LEU A 193 8.00 -19.13 5.35
N GLY A 194 7.89 -17.93 4.78
CA GLY A 194 8.63 -16.77 5.30
C GLY A 194 7.94 -16.21 6.56
N PRO A 195 8.58 -15.27 7.29
CA PRO A 195 7.99 -14.67 8.48
C PRO A 195 6.71 -13.88 8.21
N LEU A 196 6.48 -13.48 6.96
CA LEU A 196 5.26 -12.81 6.53
C LEU A 196 4.62 -13.56 5.35
N VAL A 197 3.29 -13.61 5.40
CA VAL A 197 2.42 -14.04 4.29
C VAL A 197 1.62 -12.84 3.85
N ILE A 198 1.72 -12.46 2.59
CA ILE A 198 1.11 -11.24 2.06
C ILE A 198 0.24 -11.56 0.86
N THR A 199 -0.99 -11.06 0.90
CA THR A 199 -1.97 -11.14 -0.19
C THR A 199 -2.44 -9.74 -0.56
N GLN A 200 -2.54 -9.46 -1.86
CA GLN A 200 -3.11 -8.22 -2.42
C GLN A 200 -4.33 -8.61 -3.26
N ASN A 201 -5.51 -8.13 -2.88
CA ASN A 201 -6.74 -8.28 -3.66
C ASN A 201 -7.06 -6.97 -4.36
N PHE A 202 -7.07 -6.99 -5.69
CA PHE A 202 -7.36 -5.84 -6.55
C PHE A 202 -8.75 -5.98 -7.13
N ALA A 203 -9.47 -4.86 -7.25
CA ALA A 203 -10.78 -4.86 -7.90
C ALA A 203 -11.10 -3.56 -8.64
N ARG A 204 -11.98 -3.67 -9.63
CA ARG A 204 -12.75 -2.58 -10.17
C ARG A 204 -14.16 -2.67 -9.60
N SER A 205 -14.52 -1.74 -8.72
CA SER A 205 -15.73 -1.81 -7.90
C SER A 205 -17.04 -1.70 -8.68
N SER A 206 -17.03 -1.03 -9.84
CA SER A 206 -18.19 -0.89 -10.72
C SER A 206 -17.77 -0.47 -12.12
N ALA A 207 -18.71 -0.46 -13.08
CA ALA A 207 -18.47 0.04 -14.44
C ALA A 207 -18.08 1.54 -14.44
N ASN A 208 -18.71 2.34 -13.57
CA ASN A 208 -18.45 3.77 -13.42
C ASN A 208 -18.22 4.10 -11.95
N PRO A 209 -17.05 3.76 -11.39
CA PRO A 209 -16.74 4.04 -9.98
C PRO A 209 -16.60 5.55 -9.76
N THR A 210 -17.15 6.05 -8.66
CA THR A 210 -16.87 7.42 -8.22
C THR A 210 -15.38 7.57 -7.94
N PRO A 211 -14.69 8.55 -8.54
CA PRO A 211 -13.28 8.76 -8.28
C PRO A 211 -13.06 9.20 -6.83
N LYS A 212 -11.91 8.81 -6.29
CA LYS A 212 -11.51 9.16 -4.93
C LYS A 212 -10.27 10.04 -4.94
N LEU A 213 -10.31 11.06 -4.09
CA LEU A 213 -9.09 11.68 -3.59
C LEU A 213 -8.55 10.79 -2.47
N LEU A 214 -7.27 10.43 -2.55
CA LEU A 214 -6.61 9.61 -1.54
C LEU A 214 -5.17 10.10 -1.32
N GLY A 215 -4.53 9.62 -0.28
CA GLY A 215 -3.14 9.95 0.05
C GLY A 215 -2.77 9.58 1.46
N VAL A 216 -1.58 9.99 1.88
CA VAL A 216 -1.05 9.78 3.22
C VAL A 216 -0.53 11.09 3.82
N ILE A 217 -0.66 11.24 5.13
CA ILE A 217 -0.09 12.34 5.90
C ILE A 217 0.93 11.73 6.85
N TYR A 218 2.19 12.14 6.72
CA TYR A 218 3.27 11.51 7.47
C TYR A 218 4.38 12.49 7.87
N ASN A 219 5.12 12.13 8.89
CA ASN A 219 6.38 12.78 9.27
C ASN A 219 7.52 12.01 8.60
N ASP A 220 8.22 12.63 7.66
CA ASP A 220 9.38 12.01 7.00
C ASP A 220 10.59 11.97 7.96
N SER A 221 10.53 11.09 8.95
CA SER A 221 11.51 11.01 10.06
C SER A 221 12.86 10.47 9.59
N ASN A 222 12.85 9.59 8.60
CA ASN A 222 14.04 8.98 8.02
C ASN A 222 14.57 9.75 6.81
N ARG A 223 13.87 10.81 6.36
CA ARG A 223 14.21 11.71 5.24
C ARG A 223 14.40 11.00 3.90
N ASN A 224 13.58 9.98 3.65
CA ASN A 224 13.57 9.27 2.39
C ASN A 224 12.55 9.82 1.38
N SER A 225 11.76 10.82 1.78
CA SER A 225 10.68 11.45 1.01
C SER A 225 9.57 10.47 0.62
N PHE A 226 9.40 9.42 1.39
CA PHE A 226 8.37 8.40 1.22
C PHE A 226 7.83 7.98 2.59
N TYR A 227 6.56 7.55 2.63
CA TYR A 227 5.95 7.05 3.86
C TYR A 227 6.62 5.75 4.32
N SER A 228 6.97 5.66 5.59
CA SER A 228 7.45 4.44 6.24
C SER A 228 6.55 4.04 7.42
N PRO A 229 6.46 2.75 7.79
CA PRO A 229 5.63 2.32 8.91
C PRO A 229 5.96 3.07 10.20
N GLY A 230 4.92 3.62 10.86
CA GLY A 230 5.06 4.43 12.07
C GLY A 230 5.26 5.93 11.85
N GLU A 231 5.34 6.39 10.60
CA GLU A 231 5.43 7.82 10.27
C GLU A 231 4.08 8.50 10.11
N GLY A 232 2.99 7.74 10.11
CA GLY A 232 1.63 8.27 9.98
C GLY A 232 1.32 9.34 11.02
N VAL A 233 0.69 10.42 10.58
CA VAL A 233 0.17 11.49 11.45
C VAL A 233 -1.34 11.35 11.53
N ASP A 234 -1.87 11.11 12.70
CA ASP A 234 -3.29 10.94 12.98
C ASP A 234 -4.04 12.25 13.19
N GLN A 235 -5.38 12.19 13.27
CA GLN A 235 -6.29 13.28 13.64
C GLN A 235 -6.15 14.53 12.74
N VAL A 236 -5.90 14.30 11.45
CA VAL A 236 -5.84 15.38 10.46
C VAL A 236 -7.17 15.49 9.75
N LEU A 237 -7.71 16.70 9.70
CA LEU A 237 -8.87 17.04 8.88
C LEU A 237 -8.41 17.40 7.47
N ILE A 238 -8.89 16.66 6.49
CA ILE A 238 -8.70 16.93 5.06
C ILE A 238 -9.98 17.59 4.54
N ARG A 239 -9.82 18.75 3.88
CA ARG A 239 -10.90 19.50 3.30
C ARG A 239 -10.66 19.70 1.81
N ALA A 240 -11.60 19.26 0.99
CA ALA A 240 -11.66 19.49 -0.45
C ALA A 240 -12.72 20.54 -0.75
N GLN A 241 -12.33 21.68 -1.31
CA GLN A 241 -13.23 22.72 -1.79
C GLN A 241 -13.24 22.72 -3.31
N ASN A 242 -14.41 22.49 -3.89
CA ASN A 242 -14.62 22.64 -5.32
C ASN A 242 -14.48 24.13 -5.69
N LEU A 243 -13.60 24.44 -6.63
CA LEU A 243 -13.30 25.81 -7.02
C LEU A 243 -14.36 26.43 -7.94
N ASP A 244 -15.22 25.60 -8.54
CA ASP A 244 -16.25 26.04 -9.47
C ASP A 244 -17.61 26.23 -8.74
N THR A 245 -17.94 25.34 -7.80
CA THR A 245 -19.23 25.36 -7.06
C THR A 245 -19.11 25.91 -5.63
N ASN A 246 -17.90 26.02 -5.08
CA ASN A 246 -17.60 26.29 -3.68
C ASN A 246 -18.10 25.22 -2.68
N GLU A 247 -18.60 24.09 -3.15
CA GLU A 247 -18.95 22.97 -2.30
C GLU A 247 -17.73 22.42 -1.56
N VAL A 248 -17.97 21.93 -0.34
CA VAL A 248 -16.91 21.44 0.53
C VAL A 248 -17.22 20.03 0.98
N SER A 249 -16.25 19.14 0.75
CA SER A 249 -16.21 17.80 1.32
C SER A 249 -15.09 17.70 2.35
N THR A 250 -15.27 16.90 3.38
CA THR A 250 -14.26 16.68 4.42
C THR A 250 -14.16 15.22 4.80
N THR A 251 -12.95 14.81 5.19
CA THR A 251 -12.68 13.51 5.82
C THR A 251 -11.60 13.67 6.87
N THR A 252 -11.46 12.69 7.75
CA THR A 252 -10.32 12.54 8.65
C THR A 252 -9.50 11.33 8.20
N ASN A 253 -8.20 11.39 8.40
CA ASN A 253 -7.32 10.27 8.10
C ASN A 253 -7.40 9.16 9.15
N TRP A 254 -6.90 7.98 8.80
CA TRP A 254 -6.71 6.84 9.68
C TRP A 254 -5.46 7.01 10.56
N ASP A 255 -5.32 6.16 11.57
CA ASP A 255 -4.16 6.19 12.49
C ASP A 255 -2.83 5.97 11.76
N SER A 256 -2.83 5.20 10.67
CA SER A 256 -1.68 5.01 9.77
C SER A 256 -1.32 6.23 8.92
N GLY A 257 -2.06 7.33 9.04
CA GLY A 257 -1.85 8.55 8.24
C GLY A 257 -2.62 8.57 6.92
N GLY A 258 -3.07 7.43 6.41
CA GLY A 258 -3.79 7.34 5.14
C GLY A 258 -5.17 8.01 5.19
N TYR A 259 -5.65 8.49 4.05
CA TYR A 259 -6.99 9.07 3.93
C TYR A 259 -7.58 8.85 2.53
N GLN A 260 -8.88 8.89 2.45
CA GLN A 260 -9.61 8.92 1.18
C GLN A 260 -10.99 9.57 1.32
N MET A 261 -11.50 10.10 0.21
CA MET A 261 -12.87 10.59 0.09
C MET A 261 -13.36 10.53 -1.36
N ASP A 262 -14.66 10.31 -1.54
CA ASP A 262 -15.29 10.40 -2.85
C ASP A 262 -15.40 11.87 -3.29
N LEU A 263 -15.02 12.16 -4.53
CA LEU A 263 -15.19 13.48 -5.12
C LEU A 263 -15.79 13.35 -6.53
N GLN A 264 -16.68 14.27 -6.88
CA GLN A 264 -17.12 14.40 -8.28
C GLN A 264 -16.01 14.99 -9.14
N PRO A 265 -15.97 14.74 -10.45
CA PRO A 265 -15.07 15.43 -11.35
C PRO A 265 -15.15 16.96 -11.19
N GLY A 266 -13.98 17.62 -11.13
CA GLY A 266 -13.92 19.08 -10.91
C GLY A 266 -12.55 19.54 -10.48
N ARG A 267 -12.40 20.84 -10.29
CA ARG A 267 -11.17 21.48 -9.79
C ARG A 267 -11.32 21.71 -8.28
N TYR A 268 -10.33 21.29 -7.52
CA TYR A 268 -10.41 21.35 -6.05
C TYR A 268 -9.17 22.01 -5.44
N ARG A 269 -9.41 22.73 -4.36
CA ARG A 269 -8.39 23.14 -3.38
C ARG A 269 -8.45 22.17 -2.21
N ILE A 270 -7.39 21.41 -2.01
CA ILE A 270 -7.25 20.44 -0.94
C ILE A 270 -6.40 21.05 0.17
N SER A 271 -6.85 20.97 1.40
CA SER A 271 -6.10 21.42 2.56
C SER A 271 -6.12 20.36 3.66
N ALA A 272 -4.97 20.18 4.34
CA ALA A 272 -4.82 19.32 5.49
C ALA A 272 -4.51 20.13 6.75
N ARG A 273 -5.17 19.83 7.89
CA ARG A 273 -4.98 20.53 9.16
C ARG A 273 -5.04 19.56 10.34
N ARG A 274 -4.11 19.71 11.28
CA ARG A 274 -4.17 19.04 12.58
C ARG A 274 -4.45 20.09 13.65
N GLY A 275 -5.68 20.08 14.18
CA GLY A 275 -6.15 21.16 15.04
C GLY A 275 -6.08 22.51 14.32
N MET A 276 -5.32 23.46 14.88
CA MET A 276 -5.13 24.79 14.27
C MET A 276 -3.93 24.86 13.30
N LYS A 277 -3.03 23.84 13.30
CA LYS A 277 -1.84 23.81 12.43
C LYS A 277 -2.24 23.39 11.02
N SER A 278 -1.90 24.20 10.00
CA SER A 278 -1.97 23.80 8.60
C SER A 278 -0.78 22.92 8.25
N LEU A 279 -1.04 21.82 7.55
CA LEU A 279 0.00 20.90 7.04
C LEU A 279 0.25 21.09 5.54
N GLY A 280 -0.58 21.89 4.87
CA GLY A 280 -0.42 22.20 3.48
C GLY A 280 -1.74 22.48 2.75
N VAL A 281 -1.59 23.06 1.54
CA VAL A 281 -2.69 23.29 0.60
C VAL A 281 -2.20 22.95 -0.79
N GLN A 282 -2.99 22.20 -1.56
CA GLN A 282 -2.68 21.82 -2.93
C GLN A 282 -3.95 21.96 -3.80
N ASN A 283 -3.77 22.34 -5.06
CA ASN A 283 -4.84 22.35 -6.04
C ASN A 283 -4.74 21.09 -6.90
N VAL A 284 -5.88 20.51 -7.24
CA VAL A 284 -5.96 19.30 -8.06
C VAL A 284 -7.17 19.33 -8.97
N THR A 285 -7.06 18.70 -10.14
CA THR A 285 -8.20 18.37 -10.98
C THR A 285 -8.52 16.89 -10.83
N VAL A 286 -9.73 16.59 -10.39
CA VAL A 286 -10.28 15.24 -10.32
C VAL A 286 -11.06 14.98 -11.61
N GLY A 287 -10.70 13.93 -12.32
CA GLY A 287 -11.41 13.45 -13.50
C GLY A 287 -12.28 12.24 -13.17
N ASP A 288 -12.25 11.22 -14.04
CA ASP A 288 -12.96 9.95 -13.89
C ASP A 288 -12.12 8.86 -13.19
N GLN A 289 -10.96 9.22 -12.64
CA GLN A 289 -10.01 8.33 -12.00
C GLN A 289 -9.61 8.85 -10.61
N ASN A 290 -9.15 7.93 -9.76
CA ASN A 290 -8.58 8.30 -8.46
C ASN A 290 -7.38 9.23 -8.60
N VAL A 291 -7.23 10.14 -7.64
CA VAL A 291 -6.11 11.08 -7.57
C VAL A 291 -5.45 11.00 -6.20
N LYS A 292 -4.11 10.99 -6.17
CA LYS A 292 -3.32 10.90 -4.94
C LYS A 292 -2.67 12.22 -4.61
N ILE A 293 -2.80 12.67 -3.36
CA ILE A 293 -2.13 13.84 -2.79
C ILE A 293 -1.61 13.46 -1.40
N ASP A 294 -0.32 13.62 -1.18
CA ASP A 294 0.31 13.41 0.12
C ASP A 294 0.66 14.73 0.79
N PHE A 295 0.68 14.73 2.12
CA PHE A 295 1.13 15.84 2.93
C PHE A 295 2.23 15.40 3.88
N VAL A 296 3.40 16.03 3.76
CA VAL A 296 4.49 15.85 4.71
C VAL A 296 4.28 16.83 5.87
N ALA A 297 4.06 16.29 7.05
CA ALA A 297 3.89 17.05 8.28
C ALA A 297 5.27 17.29 8.92
N ASP A 298 6.05 18.23 8.39
CA ASP A 298 7.33 18.60 8.98
C ASP A 298 7.09 19.37 10.30
N PRO A 299 7.64 18.93 11.44
CA PRO A 299 7.55 19.65 12.70
C PRO A 299 8.24 21.04 12.65
N ASP A 300 9.21 21.24 11.77
CA ASP A 300 10.01 22.47 11.70
C ASP A 300 9.64 23.40 10.54
N ASN A 301 8.82 22.96 9.58
CA ASN A 301 8.46 23.76 8.42
C ASN A 301 7.10 24.43 8.62
N SER A 302 7.08 25.66 9.10
CA SER A 302 5.90 26.53 9.02
C SER A 302 5.63 26.81 7.53
N PRO A 303 4.41 26.55 7.00
CA PRO A 303 4.15 26.77 5.58
C PRO A 303 4.31 28.26 5.26
N THR A 304 5.28 28.59 4.43
CA THR A 304 5.27 29.86 3.71
C THR A 304 4.10 29.82 2.71
N VAL A 305 3.05 30.56 3.01
CA VAL A 305 1.96 30.80 2.07
C VAL A 305 2.54 31.62 0.92
N SER A 306 2.95 30.98 -0.15
CA SER A 306 3.17 31.68 -1.42
C SER A 306 1.83 31.73 -2.15
N ASP A 307 1.11 32.84 -1.94
CA ASP A 307 -0.01 33.22 -2.78
C ASP A 307 0.56 33.76 -4.10
N SER A 308 0.92 32.88 -5.00
CA SER A 308 1.22 33.22 -6.38
C SER A 308 0.40 32.31 -7.29
N GLY A 309 -0.67 32.89 -7.84
CA GLY A 309 -1.48 32.29 -8.88
C GLY A 309 -0.64 32.04 -10.15
N GLN A 310 0.10 30.94 -10.17
CA GLN A 310 0.71 30.38 -11.35
C GLN A 310 0.39 28.89 -11.42
N GLU A 311 -0.23 28.51 -12.51
CA GLU A 311 -0.41 27.11 -12.88
C GLU A 311 0.98 26.46 -12.92
N THR A 312 1.27 25.59 -11.94
CA THR A 312 2.47 24.75 -12.01
C THR A 312 2.08 23.43 -12.67
N PRO A 313 2.84 23.00 -13.68
CA PRO A 313 2.69 21.65 -14.22
C PRO A 313 3.00 20.63 -13.12
N SER A 314 2.35 19.47 -13.18
CA SER A 314 2.55 18.28 -12.33
C SER A 314 3.99 18.17 -11.84
N PRO A 315 4.24 17.91 -10.56
CA PRO A 315 5.60 17.80 -10.07
C PRO A 315 6.29 16.61 -10.73
N LYS A 316 7.19 16.91 -11.65
CA LYS A 316 8.20 15.95 -12.06
C LYS A 316 9.12 15.77 -10.85
N GLY A 317 8.94 14.67 -10.13
CA GLY A 317 9.83 14.28 -9.05
C GLY A 317 11.27 14.24 -9.57
N ARG A 318 12.06 15.25 -9.22
CA ARG A 318 13.51 15.18 -9.37
C ARG A 318 14.04 14.35 -8.21
N VAL A 319 14.16 13.05 -8.39
CA VAL A 319 15.07 12.26 -7.58
C VAL A 319 16.48 12.61 -8.00
N ALA A 320 17.18 13.37 -7.16
CA ALA A 320 18.62 13.53 -7.29
C ALA A 320 19.24 12.16 -6.97
N VAL A 321 19.63 11.42 -7.99
CA VAL A 321 20.40 10.18 -7.83
C VAL A 321 21.76 10.60 -7.25
N SER A 322 21.93 10.39 -5.94
CA SER A 322 23.20 10.63 -5.29
C SER A 322 24.25 9.64 -5.79
N SER A 323 25.51 10.10 -5.86
CA SER A 323 26.67 9.30 -6.23
C SER A 323 26.90 8.05 -5.36
N ALA A 324 26.12 7.86 -4.30
CA ALA A 324 26.11 6.66 -3.45
C ALA A 324 25.59 5.40 -4.17
N SER A 325 24.71 5.53 -5.17
CA SER A 325 24.15 4.39 -5.91
C SER A 325 25.18 3.62 -6.74
N LYS A 326 26.25 4.28 -7.19
CA LYS A 326 27.35 3.64 -7.91
C LYS A 326 28.31 2.85 -7.01
N ALA A 327 28.46 3.28 -5.75
CA ALA A 327 29.30 2.59 -4.77
C ALA A 327 28.62 1.33 -4.22
N ALA A 328 27.28 1.35 -4.08
CA ALA A 328 26.49 0.19 -3.65
C ALA A 328 26.54 -0.95 -4.68
N LEU A 329 26.49 -0.64 -5.97
CA LEU A 329 26.60 -1.63 -7.05
C LEU A 329 27.97 -2.33 -7.10
N ASN A 330 29.05 -1.65 -6.69
CA ASN A 330 30.39 -2.23 -6.65
C ASN A 330 30.69 -3.01 -5.34
N ALA A 331 29.97 -2.73 -4.25
CA ALA A 331 30.09 -3.47 -2.99
C ALA A 331 29.38 -4.83 -3.03
N LEU A 332 28.33 -4.97 -3.85
CA LEU A 332 27.57 -6.21 -4.02
C LEU A 332 28.38 -7.35 -4.64
N ALA A 333 29.40 -7.04 -5.42
CA ALA A 333 30.22 -8.07 -6.12
C ALA A 333 31.14 -8.88 -5.17
N ASN A 334 31.26 -8.52 -3.91
CA ASN A 334 32.29 -9.06 -2.99
C ASN A 334 31.77 -9.74 -1.71
N SER A 335 30.48 -9.95 -1.49
CA SER A 335 29.98 -10.61 -0.28
C SER A 335 29.50 -12.04 -0.55
N THR A 336 30.30 -13.00 -0.12
CA THR A 336 30.01 -14.44 -0.19
C THR A 336 29.49 -14.94 1.16
N ARG A 337 28.16 -15.07 1.34
CA ARG A 337 27.54 -16.11 2.18
C ARG A 337 26.07 -16.22 1.86
N PHE A 338 25.69 -17.34 1.30
CA PHE A 338 24.35 -17.65 0.82
C PHE A 338 23.79 -18.88 1.55
N ASP A 339 22.57 -18.78 2.08
CA ASP A 339 21.80 -19.94 2.53
C ASP A 339 20.84 -20.39 1.41
N SER A 340 21.24 -21.43 0.69
CA SER A 340 20.48 -22.00 -0.42
C SER A 340 19.18 -22.71 -0.01
N SER A 341 18.86 -22.80 1.29
CA SER A 341 17.68 -23.53 1.76
C SER A 341 16.37 -22.80 1.47
N ALA A 342 16.37 -21.46 1.49
CA ALA A 342 15.18 -20.65 1.22
C ALA A 342 14.73 -20.73 -0.26
N ILE A 343 15.65 -20.95 -1.19
CA ILE A 343 15.37 -20.99 -2.64
C ILE A 343 14.74 -22.33 -3.05
N ARG A 344 15.08 -23.43 -2.38
CA ARG A 344 14.62 -24.77 -2.76
C ARG A 344 13.10 -24.95 -2.68
N ASN A 345 12.43 -24.21 -1.82
CA ASN A 345 10.97 -24.33 -1.65
C ASN A 345 10.16 -23.65 -2.76
N TRP A 346 10.77 -22.73 -3.51
CA TRP A 346 10.13 -22.02 -4.61
C TRP A 346 10.06 -22.82 -5.91
N SER A 347 11.07 -23.67 -6.17
CA SER A 347 11.19 -24.43 -7.42
C SER A 347 10.14 -25.55 -7.56
N THR A 348 9.41 -25.90 -6.51
CA THR A 348 8.40 -26.97 -6.53
C THR A 348 6.98 -26.47 -6.79
N TRP A 349 6.76 -25.15 -6.78
CA TRP A 349 5.45 -24.57 -7.05
C TRP A 349 5.24 -24.39 -8.57
N LYS A 350 4.39 -25.24 -9.16
CA LYS A 350 3.86 -25.04 -10.51
C LYS A 350 2.39 -24.66 -10.37
N PRO A 351 1.94 -23.54 -10.97
CA PRO A 351 0.51 -23.29 -11.08
C PRO A 351 -0.12 -24.44 -11.86
N LYS A 352 -1.13 -25.08 -11.29
CA LYS A 352 -1.99 -25.95 -12.08
C LYS A 352 -2.88 -25.01 -12.89
N GLY A 353 -2.79 -25.11 -14.21
CA GLY A 353 -3.62 -24.42 -15.17
C GLY A 353 -5.10 -24.70 -15.01
#